data_adcc8731751c065d45ecf9798a9401ad
#
_entry.id   adcc8731751c065d45ecf9798a9401ad
#
_cell.length_a   1.000
_cell.length_b   1.000
_cell.length_c   1.000
_cell.angle_alpha   90.00
_cell.angle_beta   90.00
_cell.angle_gamma   90.00
#
_symmetry.space_group_name_H-M   'P 1'
#
loop_
_entity.id
_entity.type
_entity.pdbx_description
1 polymer ?
#
loop_
_entity_poly.entity_id
_entity_poly.type
_entity_poly.pdbx_seq_one_letter_code
_entity_poly.pdbx_strand_id
1 'polypeptide(L)'
;LFGLRGPSRKDQIDRLLEATGLLSFRDRPAGKLSGGMKQKLGLCCALIHSPDLLILDEPTTGVDPLSRKRFWDLIDTIRRQRSGMSVLVATAYMEEAERYDWLVAMDEGKVLATGSPAELREQTNTETLDDAFIALLPENRQVQESGDTAIAAQREPTGENQTPAIEAEHLTLRFGSFTAVRNVSFSIPKGEIFGFLGSNGCGKTTTMKMLTGLLTPTEGEV
;
A
#
# COMPACT_ATOMS: atom_id res chain seq x y z
N LEU A 1 -2.49 -25.64 -2.95
CA LEU A 1 -1.47 -24.66 -3.18
C LEU A 1 -0.77 -24.33 -1.86
N PHE A 2 -1.33 -23.73 -0.86
CA PHE A 2 -0.70 -23.25 0.39
C PHE A 2 -0.70 -24.28 1.54
N GLY A 3 -0.63 -25.59 1.27
CA GLY A 3 -0.51 -26.64 2.31
C GLY A 3 -1.78 -26.90 3.14
N LEU A 4 -2.83 -26.09 3.00
CA LEU A 4 -4.08 -26.25 3.72
C LEU A 4 -4.89 -27.43 3.15
N ARG A 5 -5.19 -28.43 3.97
CA ARG A 5 -5.95 -29.63 3.60
C ARG A 5 -7.02 -29.96 4.64
N GLY A 6 -8.08 -30.63 4.21
CA GLY A 6 -9.11 -31.20 5.09
C GLY A 6 -10.05 -30.18 5.75
N PRO A 7 -10.64 -30.53 6.92
CA PRO A 7 -11.62 -29.71 7.65
C PRO A 7 -11.11 -28.29 7.96
N SER A 8 -9.87 -28.14 8.38
CA SER A 8 -9.24 -26.87 8.71
C SER A 8 -9.29 -25.85 7.55
N ARG A 9 -9.16 -26.29 6.29
CA ARG A 9 -9.29 -25.42 5.12
C ARG A 9 -10.71 -24.89 4.96
N LYS A 10 -11.71 -25.75 5.17
CA LYS A 10 -13.12 -25.37 5.04
C LYS A 10 -13.48 -24.33 6.09
N ASP A 11 -13.10 -24.58 7.34
CA ASP A 11 -13.35 -23.66 8.45
C ASP A 11 -12.70 -22.29 8.24
N GLN A 12 -11.48 -22.25 7.69
CA GLN A 12 -10.79 -21.00 7.40
C GLN A 12 -11.44 -20.22 6.25
N ILE A 13 -11.89 -20.91 5.20
CA ILE A 13 -12.67 -20.30 4.11
C ILE A 13 -13.95 -19.71 4.67
N ASP A 14 -14.71 -20.48 5.46
CA ASP A 14 -15.99 -20.04 6.01
C ASP A 14 -15.83 -18.82 6.92
N ARG A 15 -14.80 -18.80 7.80
CA ARG A 15 -14.46 -17.63 8.62
C ARG A 15 -14.14 -16.38 7.80
N LEU A 16 -13.34 -16.50 6.73
CA LEU A 16 -13.00 -15.36 5.87
C LEU A 16 -14.23 -14.86 5.09
N LEU A 17 -15.07 -15.77 4.56
CA LEU A 17 -16.31 -15.41 3.88
C LEU A 17 -17.31 -14.75 4.84
N GLU A 18 -17.40 -15.20 6.07
CA GLU A 18 -18.23 -14.58 7.11
C GLU A 18 -17.74 -13.19 7.46
N ALA A 19 -16.43 -13.03 7.75
CA ALA A 19 -15.82 -11.76 8.08
C ALA A 19 -15.96 -10.71 6.95
N THR A 20 -15.97 -11.15 5.69
CA THR A 20 -16.15 -10.28 4.52
C THR A 20 -17.63 -10.08 4.13
N GLY A 21 -18.58 -10.79 4.77
CA GLY A 21 -20.00 -10.80 4.42
C GLY A 21 -20.28 -11.50 3.09
N LEU A 22 -19.42 -12.42 2.66
CA LEU A 22 -19.58 -13.19 1.43
C LEU A 22 -20.13 -14.60 1.64
N LEU A 23 -20.36 -15.05 2.87
CA LEU A 23 -20.76 -16.42 3.17
C LEU A 23 -22.06 -16.83 2.45
N SER A 24 -23.06 -15.94 2.38
CA SER A 24 -24.33 -16.17 1.66
C SER A 24 -24.17 -16.24 0.13
N PHE A 25 -23.02 -15.88 -0.40
CA PHE A 25 -22.69 -15.90 -1.83
C PHE A 25 -21.68 -16.99 -2.19
N ARG A 26 -21.39 -17.91 -1.27
CA ARG A 26 -20.37 -18.95 -1.40
C ARG A 26 -20.48 -19.74 -2.72
N ASP A 27 -21.71 -20.12 -3.11
CA ASP A 27 -21.96 -20.93 -4.30
C ASP A 27 -22.18 -20.09 -5.58
N ARG A 28 -22.10 -18.75 -5.46
CA ARG A 28 -22.24 -17.86 -6.61
C ARG A 28 -20.94 -17.80 -7.41
N PRO A 29 -21.00 -18.03 -8.75
CA PRO A 29 -19.83 -17.88 -9.60
C PRO A 29 -19.18 -16.48 -9.44
N ALA A 30 -17.85 -16.42 -9.33
CA ALA A 30 -17.10 -15.18 -9.14
C ALA A 30 -17.37 -14.13 -10.23
N GLY A 31 -17.64 -14.55 -11.47
CA GLY A 31 -18.02 -13.65 -12.56
C GLY A 31 -19.34 -12.89 -12.31
N LYS A 32 -20.25 -13.44 -11.47
CA LYS A 32 -21.54 -12.83 -11.13
C LYS A 32 -21.50 -11.98 -9.85
N LEU A 33 -20.34 -11.80 -9.22
CA LEU A 33 -20.14 -10.92 -8.08
C LEU A 33 -20.01 -9.47 -8.54
N SER A 34 -20.48 -8.52 -7.70
CA SER A 34 -20.21 -7.08 -7.93
C SER A 34 -18.73 -6.75 -7.78
N GLY A 35 -18.29 -5.56 -8.24
CA GLY A 35 -16.91 -5.11 -8.13
C GLY A 35 -16.37 -5.19 -6.68
N GLY A 36 -17.09 -4.60 -5.73
CA GLY A 36 -16.73 -4.66 -4.32
C GLY A 36 -16.75 -6.07 -3.72
N MET A 37 -17.64 -6.97 -4.19
CA MET A 37 -17.61 -8.37 -3.77
C MET A 37 -16.40 -9.12 -4.35
N LYS A 38 -15.99 -8.84 -5.58
CA LYS A 38 -14.78 -9.42 -6.18
C LYS A 38 -13.52 -9.00 -5.43
N GLN A 39 -13.43 -7.74 -5.01
CA GLN A 39 -12.30 -7.26 -4.21
C GLN A 39 -12.24 -7.93 -2.84
N LYS A 40 -13.37 -8.03 -2.14
CA LYS A 40 -13.46 -8.80 -0.88
C LYS A 40 -13.07 -10.27 -1.06
N LEU A 41 -13.47 -10.88 -2.17
CA LEU A 41 -13.06 -12.26 -2.49
C LEU A 41 -11.55 -12.34 -2.76
N GLY A 42 -10.97 -11.37 -3.48
CA GLY A 42 -9.52 -11.26 -3.68
C GLY A 42 -8.77 -11.15 -2.35
N LEU A 43 -9.28 -10.33 -1.43
CA LEU A 43 -8.74 -10.23 -0.08
C LEU A 43 -8.81 -11.56 0.69
N CYS A 44 -9.94 -12.29 0.62
CA CYS A 44 -10.04 -13.63 1.21
C CYS A 44 -8.98 -14.58 0.64
N CYS A 45 -8.75 -14.52 -0.67
CA CYS A 45 -7.71 -15.34 -1.33
C CYS A 45 -6.30 -14.98 -0.85
N ALA A 46 -6.00 -13.72 -0.64
CA ALA A 46 -4.72 -13.27 -0.11
C ALA A 46 -4.51 -13.64 1.37
N LEU A 47 -5.59 -13.67 2.16
CA LEU A 47 -5.54 -13.96 3.59
C LEU A 47 -5.63 -15.44 3.96
N ILE A 48 -6.00 -16.33 3.01
CA ILE A 48 -6.28 -17.75 3.29
C ILE A 48 -5.08 -18.50 3.89
N HIS A 49 -3.86 -18.08 3.56
CA HIS A 49 -2.62 -18.69 4.05
C HIS A 49 -2.01 -17.97 5.25
N SER A 50 -2.74 -17.02 5.84
CA SER A 50 -2.31 -16.28 7.03
C SER A 50 -0.96 -15.56 6.86
N PRO A 51 -0.82 -14.64 5.88
CA PRO A 51 0.44 -13.99 5.58
C PRO A 51 0.90 -13.08 6.72
N ASP A 52 2.22 -12.92 6.86
CA ASP A 52 2.82 -11.92 7.74
C ASP A 52 2.90 -10.55 7.06
N LEU A 53 2.87 -10.53 5.71
CA LEU A 53 2.84 -9.33 4.87
C LEU A 53 1.71 -9.44 3.86
N LEU A 54 0.76 -8.49 3.89
CA LEU A 54 -0.31 -8.33 2.92
C LEU A 54 0.02 -7.18 1.98
N ILE A 55 0.04 -7.44 0.66
CA ILE A 55 0.33 -6.43 -0.36
C ILE A 55 -0.92 -6.14 -1.17
N LEU A 56 -1.29 -4.87 -1.28
CA LEU A 56 -2.50 -4.39 -1.94
C LEU A 56 -2.15 -3.26 -2.93
N ASP A 57 -2.39 -3.49 -4.21
CA ASP A 57 -2.19 -2.50 -5.27
C ASP A 57 -3.54 -1.95 -5.72
N GLU A 58 -3.81 -0.68 -5.41
CA GLU A 58 -5.06 0.05 -5.66
C GLU A 58 -6.34 -0.75 -5.32
N PRO A 59 -6.44 -1.28 -4.08
CA PRO A 59 -7.42 -2.31 -3.74
C PRO A 59 -8.88 -1.84 -3.80
N THR A 60 -9.14 -0.54 -3.82
CA THR A 60 -10.49 0.04 -3.80
C THR A 60 -10.82 0.86 -5.03
N THR A 61 -9.98 0.80 -6.07
CA THR A 61 -10.23 1.50 -7.34
C THR A 61 -11.54 1.01 -7.97
N GLY A 62 -12.44 1.95 -8.27
CA GLY A 62 -13.77 1.66 -8.82
C GLY A 62 -14.79 1.11 -7.80
N VAL A 63 -14.50 1.21 -6.50
CA VAL A 63 -15.41 0.84 -5.41
C VAL A 63 -16.11 2.06 -4.87
N ASP A 64 -17.42 1.94 -4.61
CA ASP A 64 -18.19 3.00 -3.98
C ASP A 64 -17.69 3.36 -2.57
N PRO A 65 -17.91 4.60 -2.09
CA PRO A 65 -17.34 5.08 -0.81
C PRO A 65 -17.73 4.23 0.41
N LEU A 66 -18.96 3.70 0.46
CA LEU A 66 -19.42 2.89 1.58
C LEU A 66 -18.72 1.52 1.59
N SER A 67 -18.60 0.90 0.43
CA SER A 67 -17.89 -0.38 0.27
C SER A 67 -16.39 -0.22 0.54
N ARG A 68 -15.79 0.90 0.15
CA ARG A 68 -14.40 1.27 0.45
C ARG A 68 -14.17 1.36 1.96
N LYS A 69 -15.01 2.11 2.68
CA LYS A 69 -14.93 2.20 4.13
C LYS A 69 -15.00 0.81 4.78
N ARG A 70 -15.98 -0.01 4.40
CA ARG A 70 -16.14 -1.37 4.93
C ARG A 70 -14.95 -2.29 4.63
N PHE A 71 -14.29 -2.10 3.50
CA PHE A 71 -13.08 -2.84 3.14
C PHE A 71 -11.95 -2.52 4.12
N TRP A 72 -11.69 -1.24 4.39
CA TRP A 72 -10.65 -0.82 5.32
C TRP A 72 -10.98 -1.21 6.77
N ASP A 73 -12.23 -1.07 7.22
CA ASP A 73 -12.65 -1.52 8.55
C ASP A 73 -12.44 -3.04 8.74
N LEU A 74 -12.58 -3.82 7.67
CA LEU A 74 -12.26 -5.25 7.67
C LEU A 74 -10.75 -5.50 7.78
N ILE A 75 -9.91 -4.79 7.02
CA ILE A 75 -8.44 -4.87 7.14
C ILE A 75 -8.00 -4.57 8.56
N ASP A 76 -8.49 -3.48 9.16
CA ASP A 76 -8.19 -3.10 10.54
C ASP A 76 -8.60 -4.18 11.54
N THR A 77 -9.75 -4.80 11.34
CA THR A 77 -10.24 -5.90 12.20
C THR A 77 -9.32 -7.12 12.12
N ILE A 78 -8.92 -7.51 10.90
CA ILE A 78 -8.03 -8.67 10.68
C ILE A 78 -6.66 -8.39 11.27
N ARG A 79 -6.11 -7.17 11.08
CA ARG A 79 -4.81 -6.76 11.63
C ARG A 79 -4.80 -6.82 13.16
N ARG A 80 -5.86 -6.34 13.83
CA ARG A 80 -5.98 -6.42 15.30
C ARG A 80 -6.05 -7.85 15.81
N GLN A 81 -6.63 -8.77 15.05
CA GLN A 81 -6.70 -10.20 15.42
C GLN A 81 -5.38 -10.94 15.18
N ARG A 82 -4.46 -10.35 14.41
CA ARG A 82 -3.16 -10.91 14.05
C ARG A 82 -2.05 -9.93 14.37
N SER A 83 -1.56 -9.98 15.61
CA SER A 83 -0.41 -9.18 16.00
C SER A 83 0.80 -9.49 15.10
N GLY A 84 1.38 -8.46 14.48
CA GLY A 84 2.56 -8.58 13.62
C GLY A 84 2.30 -8.69 12.12
N MET A 85 1.04 -8.72 11.64
CA MET A 85 0.75 -8.63 10.21
C MET A 85 1.00 -7.20 9.70
N SER A 86 1.92 -7.06 8.76
CA SER A 86 2.19 -5.81 8.05
C SER A 86 1.29 -5.70 6.81
N VAL A 87 0.91 -4.49 6.43
CA VAL A 87 0.12 -4.24 5.22
C VAL A 87 0.82 -3.18 4.39
N LEU A 88 1.18 -3.53 3.16
CA LEU A 88 1.74 -2.61 2.17
C LEU A 88 0.66 -2.25 1.15
N VAL A 89 0.40 -0.97 0.96
CA VAL A 89 -0.65 -0.47 0.08
C VAL A 89 -0.07 0.49 -0.94
N ALA A 90 -0.43 0.34 -2.20
CA ALA A 90 -0.28 1.41 -3.18
C ALA A 90 -1.66 2.01 -3.45
N THR A 91 -1.79 3.32 -3.34
CA THR A 91 -3.03 4.05 -3.61
C THR A 91 -2.77 5.42 -4.23
N ALA A 92 -3.76 5.93 -4.97
CA ALA A 92 -3.84 7.32 -5.40
C ALA A 92 -4.87 8.11 -4.56
N TYR A 93 -5.54 7.46 -3.60
CA TYR A 93 -6.59 8.07 -2.79
C TYR A 93 -6.02 8.58 -1.47
N MET A 94 -5.93 9.90 -1.32
CA MET A 94 -5.38 10.56 -0.12
C MET A 94 -6.22 10.26 1.13
N GLU A 95 -7.57 10.19 0.99
CA GLU A 95 -8.47 9.81 2.07
C GLU A 95 -8.19 8.42 2.67
N GLU A 96 -7.65 7.49 1.88
CA GLU A 96 -7.23 6.18 2.37
C GLU A 96 -5.90 6.27 3.09
N ALA A 97 -4.97 7.03 2.53
CA ALA A 97 -3.62 7.22 3.06
C ALA A 97 -3.63 7.87 4.46
N GLU A 98 -4.64 8.69 4.79
CA GLU A 98 -4.83 9.26 6.14
C GLU A 98 -4.97 8.19 7.25
N ARG A 99 -5.28 6.95 6.89
CA ARG A 99 -5.46 5.82 7.83
C ARG A 99 -4.19 5.01 8.05
N TYR A 100 -3.13 5.25 7.26
CA TYR A 100 -1.91 4.44 7.31
C TYR A 100 -0.96 4.96 8.38
N ASP A 101 -0.15 4.06 8.91
CA ASP A 101 0.83 4.42 9.94
C ASP A 101 2.01 5.19 9.32
N TRP A 102 2.39 4.82 8.07
CA TRP A 102 3.52 5.40 7.36
C TRP A 102 3.28 5.51 5.86
N LEU A 103 3.78 6.57 5.24
CA LEU A 103 3.61 6.89 3.83
C LEU A 103 4.95 7.08 3.14
N VAL A 104 5.01 6.69 1.88
CA VAL A 104 6.02 7.10 0.90
C VAL A 104 5.31 7.82 -0.23
N ALA A 105 5.47 9.14 -0.29
CA ALA A 105 4.99 9.95 -1.39
C ALA A 105 5.92 9.78 -2.60
N MET A 106 5.35 9.44 -3.76
CA MET A 106 6.10 9.15 -4.98
C MET A 106 5.57 9.94 -6.18
N ASP A 107 6.48 10.47 -6.98
CA ASP A 107 6.18 11.03 -8.29
C ASP A 107 7.32 10.73 -9.29
N GLU A 108 6.98 10.47 -10.55
CA GLU A 108 7.92 10.15 -11.65
C GLU A 108 9.02 9.13 -11.28
N GLY A 109 8.65 8.11 -10.50
CA GLY A 109 9.55 7.05 -10.06
C GLY A 109 10.56 7.46 -8.99
N LYS A 110 10.33 8.59 -8.32
CA LYS A 110 11.15 9.10 -7.22
C LYS A 110 10.34 9.17 -5.94
N VAL A 111 11.01 9.06 -4.79
CA VAL A 111 10.43 9.40 -3.50
C VAL A 111 10.51 10.91 -3.33
N LEU A 112 9.38 11.54 -3.02
CA LEU A 112 9.28 12.95 -2.68
C LEU A 112 9.48 13.18 -1.19
N ALA A 113 8.77 12.41 -0.37
CA ALA A 113 8.86 12.45 1.08
C ALA A 113 8.41 11.13 1.71
N THR A 114 8.78 10.92 2.97
CA THR A 114 8.33 9.77 3.78
C THR A 114 7.94 10.27 5.16
N GLY A 115 6.92 9.65 5.76
CA GLY A 115 6.48 10.00 7.12
C GLY A 115 5.06 9.51 7.39
N SER A 116 4.59 9.69 8.60
CA SER A 116 3.16 9.54 8.92
C SER A 116 2.34 10.65 8.20
N PRO A 117 1.03 10.47 8.02
CA PRO A 117 0.18 11.53 7.47
C PRO A 117 0.33 12.87 8.19
N ALA A 118 0.44 12.85 9.52
CA ALA A 118 0.62 14.04 10.34
C ALA A 118 1.98 14.74 10.05
N GLU A 119 3.07 13.97 9.98
CA GLU A 119 4.39 14.50 9.68
C GLU A 119 4.48 15.12 8.28
N LEU A 120 3.83 14.51 7.28
CA LEU A 120 3.81 15.07 5.93
C LEU A 120 3.06 16.41 5.88
N ARG A 121 1.93 16.54 6.57
CA ARG A 121 1.21 17.82 6.70
C ARG A 121 2.02 18.88 7.44
N GLU A 122 2.70 18.51 8.51
CA GLU A 122 3.56 19.42 9.26
C GLU A 122 4.75 19.91 8.43
N GLN A 123 5.42 19.00 7.69
CA GLN A 123 6.53 19.35 6.80
C GLN A 123 6.15 20.36 5.71
N THR A 124 4.93 20.25 5.20
CA THR A 124 4.42 21.09 4.11
C THR A 124 3.62 22.30 4.59
N ASN A 125 3.37 22.40 5.90
CA ASN A 125 2.50 23.41 6.52
C ASN A 125 1.12 23.46 5.90
N THR A 126 0.49 22.28 5.67
CA THR A 126 -0.83 22.12 5.04
C THR A 126 -1.82 21.45 5.99
N GLU A 127 -3.13 21.65 5.74
CA GLU A 127 -4.19 21.05 6.56
C GLU A 127 -4.58 19.65 6.08
N THR A 128 -4.46 19.38 4.78
CA THR A 128 -4.87 18.11 4.18
C THR A 128 -3.68 17.36 3.59
N LEU A 129 -3.83 16.04 3.42
CA LEU A 129 -2.79 15.22 2.78
C LEU A 129 -2.76 15.46 1.26
N ASP A 130 -3.88 15.86 0.65
CA ASP A 130 -3.95 16.28 -0.76
C ASP A 130 -3.07 17.50 -0.99
N ASP A 131 -3.23 18.55 -0.16
CA ASP A 131 -2.40 19.76 -0.24
C ASP A 131 -0.94 19.47 0.07
N ALA A 132 -0.67 18.60 1.05
CA ALA A 132 0.68 18.15 1.37
C ALA A 132 1.35 17.48 0.17
N PHE A 133 0.65 16.59 -0.52
CA PHE A 133 1.17 15.92 -1.70
C PHE A 133 1.44 16.91 -2.84
N ILE A 134 0.52 17.86 -3.09
CA ILE A 134 0.71 18.92 -4.10
C ILE A 134 1.94 19.77 -3.77
N ALA A 135 2.12 20.16 -2.51
CA ALA A 135 3.27 20.95 -2.06
C ALA A 135 4.62 20.21 -2.20
N LEU A 136 4.62 18.87 -2.17
CA LEU A 136 5.80 18.05 -2.37
C LEU A 136 6.18 17.87 -3.85
N LEU A 137 5.27 18.19 -4.79
CA LEU A 137 5.57 18.07 -6.22
C LEU A 137 6.59 19.12 -6.67
N PRO A 138 7.43 18.82 -7.68
CA PRO A 138 8.34 19.80 -8.26
C PRO A 138 7.62 21.05 -8.79
N GLU A 139 8.24 22.24 -8.68
CA GLU A 139 7.66 23.53 -9.03
C GLU A 139 7.04 23.58 -10.45
N ASN A 140 7.63 22.90 -11.43
CA ASN A 140 7.10 22.83 -12.79
C ASN A 140 5.73 22.14 -12.88
N ARG A 141 5.29 21.45 -11.83
CA ARG A 141 3.95 20.85 -11.70
C ARG A 141 3.05 21.61 -10.75
N GLN A 142 3.62 22.38 -9.81
CA GLN A 142 2.89 23.25 -8.91
C GLN A 142 2.34 24.50 -9.61
N VAL A 143 2.88 24.90 -10.77
CA VAL A 143 2.57 26.13 -11.53
C VAL A 143 1.11 26.21 -12.03
N GLN A 144 0.28 25.23 -11.74
CA GLN A 144 -1.19 25.45 -11.84
C GLN A 144 -1.81 25.88 -10.51
N GLU A 145 -1.16 25.75 -9.35
CA GLU A 145 -1.60 26.32 -8.06
C GLU A 145 -0.39 26.52 -7.12
N SER A 146 0.18 27.75 -7.14
CA SER A 146 1.03 28.42 -6.13
C SER A 146 2.03 27.68 -5.23
N GLY A 147 3.32 27.90 -5.46
CA GLY A 147 4.37 28.40 -4.51
C GLY A 147 5.08 27.48 -3.52
N ASP A 148 6.31 27.12 -3.91
CA ASP A 148 7.59 26.90 -3.16
C ASP A 148 7.72 25.96 -1.95
N THR A 149 8.62 25.07 -2.09
CA THR A 149 9.82 24.59 -1.35
C THR A 149 9.80 23.13 -0.91
N ALA A 150 10.62 22.32 -1.59
CA ALA A 150 10.92 20.94 -1.20
C ALA A 150 11.97 20.89 -0.07
N ILE A 151 11.69 20.17 1.00
CA ILE A 151 12.70 19.70 1.96
C ILE A 151 12.49 18.19 2.16
N ALA A 152 13.44 17.41 1.65
CA ALA A 152 13.52 15.98 1.94
C ALA A 152 14.04 15.79 3.37
N ALA A 153 13.18 15.32 4.27
CA ALA A 153 13.60 14.87 5.59
C ALA A 153 13.81 13.35 5.59
N GLN A 154 15.06 12.93 5.71
CA GLN A 154 15.39 11.56 6.06
C GLN A 154 15.21 11.40 7.58
N ARG A 155 14.36 10.50 8.00
CA ARG A 155 14.25 10.12 9.41
C ARG A 155 14.97 8.80 9.62
N GLU A 156 15.91 8.78 10.57
CA GLU A 156 16.47 7.53 11.07
C GLU A 156 15.37 6.73 11.81
N PRO A 157 15.35 5.41 11.73
CA PRO A 157 14.35 4.58 12.37
C PRO A 157 14.43 4.76 13.90
N THR A 158 13.38 5.33 14.48
CA THR A 158 13.22 5.40 15.94
C THR A 158 12.67 4.07 16.44
N GLY A 159 13.55 3.21 16.92
CA GLY A 159 13.16 1.97 17.58
C GLY A 159 14.28 0.94 17.56
N GLU A 160 14.85 0.70 18.74
CA GLU A 160 15.92 -0.26 18.92
C GLU A 160 15.54 -1.66 18.41
N ASN A 161 16.37 -2.22 17.55
CA ASN A 161 16.52 -3.66 17.27
C ASN A 161 15.33 -4.46 16.68
N GLN A 162 14.47 -3.86 15.85
CA GLN A 162 13.51 -4.65 15.09
C GLN A 162 13.98 -4.82 13.64
N THR A 163 14.23 -6.06 13.23
CA THR A 163 14.46 -6.39 11.81
C THR A 163 13.27 -5.85 10.99
N PRO A 164 13.48 -5.03 9.95
CA PRO A 164 12.39 -4.50 9.13
C PRO A 164 11.61 -5.63 8.45
N ALA A 165 10.37 -5.36 8.09
CA ALA A 165 9.58 -6.28 7.25
C ALA A 165 10.11 -6.28 5.81
N ILE A 166 10.52 -5.10 5.33
CA ILE A 166 11.15 -4.90 4.01
C ILE A 166 12.18 -3.79 4.15
N GLU A 167 13.35 -3.97 3.54
CA GLU A 167 14.37 -2.96 3.37
C GLU A 167 14.67 -2.84 1.87
N ALA A 168 14.72 -1.63 1.36
CA ALA A 168 14.97 -1.34 -0.04
C ALA A 168 16.07 -0.28 -0.15
N GLU A 169 17.14 -0.61 -0.87
CA GLU A 169 18.30 0.26 -1.02
C GLU A 169 18.55 0.59 -2.50
N HIS A 170 18.51 1.89 -2.83
CA HIS A 170 18.88 2.45 -4.15
C HIS A 170 18.15 1.80 -5.35
N LEU A 171 16.90 1.34 -5.15
CA LEU A 171 16.14 0.65 -6.19
C LEU A 171 15.98 1.51 -7.44
N THR A 172 16.45 1.01 -8.56
CA THR A 172 16.26 1.62 -9.89
C THR A 172 15.78 0.55 -10.86
N LEU A 173 14.75 0.86 -11.64
CA LEU A 173 14.30 -0.01 -12.74
C LEU A 173 14.17 0.78 -14.03
N ARG A 174 14.84 0.29 -15.08
CA ARG A 174 14.80 0.83 -16.45
C ARG A 174 14.20 -0.16 -17.43
N PHE A 175 13.33 0.32 -18.31
CA PHE A 175 12.84 -0.40 -19.46
C PHE A 175 13.40 0.27 -20.73
N GLY A 176 14.53 -0.22 -21.24
CA GLY A 176 15.27 0.45 -22.30
C GLY A 176 15.71 1.86 -21.90
N SER A 177 15.26 2.89 -22.59
CA SER A 177 15.56 4.30 -22.26
C SER A 177 14.64 4.89 -21.18
N PHE A 178 13.53 4.23 -20.84
CA PHE A 178 12.57 4.70 -19.87
C PHE A 178 12.95 4.24 -18.45
N THR A 179 13.06 5.18 -17.49
CA THR A 179 13.30 4.87 -16.09
C THR A 179 11.98 4.93 -15.33
N ALA A 180 11.46 3.77 -14.91
CA ALA A 180 10.19 3.65 -14.21
C ALA A 180 10.32 3.94 -12.71
N VAL A 181 11.46 3.61 -12.10
CA VAL A 181 11.81 3.88 -10.68
C VAL A 181 13.26 4.31 -10.64
N ARG A 182 13.58 5.33 -9.85
CA ARG A 182 14.92 5.93 -9.81
C ARG A 182 15.41 6.12 -8.40
N ASN A 183 16.41 5.35 -7.99
CA ASN A 183 17.16 5.51 -6.74
C ASN A 183 16.26 5.61 -5.49
N VAL A 184 15.32 4.69 -5.35
CA VAL A 184 14.36 4.66 -4.25
C VAL A 184 14.90 3.83 -3.10
N SER A 185 14.96 4.43 -1.89
CA SER A 185 15.39 3.76 -0.66
C SER A 185 14.38 4.03 0.45
N PHE A 186 13.99 2.99 1.20
CA PHE A 186 13.11 3.07 2.35
C PHE A 186 13.17 1.76 3.17
N SER A 187 12.72 1.83 4.42
CA SER A 187 12.57 0.68 5.31
C SER A 187 11.14 0.62 5.83
N ILE A 188 10.56 -0.57 5.88
CA ILE A 188 9.21 -0.83 6.36
C ILE A 188 9.30 -1.63 7.66
N PRO A 189 8.89 -1.07 8.80
CA PRO A 189 8.80 -1.76 10.07
C PRO A 189 7.78 -2.90 10.03
N LYS A 190 7.98 -3.92 10.89
CA LYS A 190 6.98 -5.00 11.06
C LYS A 190 5.75 -4.51 11.79
N GLY A 191 4.59 -4.99 11.34
CA GLY A 191 3.30 -4.76 12.02
C GLY A 191 2.60 -3.46 11.65
N GLU A 192 3.17 -2.65 10.74
CA GLU A 192 2.60 -1.37 10.31
C GLU A 192 1.80 -1.48 9.00
N ILE A 193 0.88 -0.53 8.78
CA ILE A 193 0.29 -0.27 7.47
C ILE A 193 1.15 0.79 6.78
N PHE A 194 1.76 0.39 5.69
CA PHE A 194 2.66 1.19 4.89
C PHE A 194 2.04 1.53 3.54
N GLY A 195 2.06 2.78 3.12
CA GLY A 195 1.44 3.21 1.88
C GLY A 195 2.41 3.85 0.89
N PHE A 196 2.37 3.42 -0.38
CA PHE A 196 2.89 4.19 -1.50
C PHE A 196 1.79 5.13 -2.00
N LEU A 197 2.03 6.42 -1.87
CA LEU A 197 1.13 7.48 -2.29
C LEU A 197 1.66 8.15 -3.55
N GLY A 198 0.81 8.44 -4.51
CA GLY A 198 1.22 9.13 -5.73
C GLY A 198 0.24 8.98 -6.88
N SER A 199 0.43 9.79 -7.92
CA SER A 199 -0.36 9.77 -9.14
C SER A 199 -0.23 8.45 -9.91
N ASN A 200 -1.17 8.17 -10.80
CA ASN A 200 -1.10 6.99 -11.66
C ASN A 200 0.12 7.07 -12.59
N GLY A 201 0.86 5.95 -12.70
CA GLY A 201 2.08 5.90 -13.50
C GLY A 201 3.35 6.36 -12.79
N CYS A 202 3.31 6.84 -11.55
CA CYS A 202 4.49 7.34 -10.81
C CYS A 202 5.47 6.25 -10.34
N GLY A 203 5.21 4.97 -10.60
CA GLY A 203 6.12 3.86 -10.27
C GLY A 203 5.70 2.97 -9.10
N LYS A 204 4.59 3.23 -8.39
CA LYS A 204 4.11 2.44 -7.23
C LYS A 204 4.07 0.94 -7.49
N THR A 205 3.28 0.53 -8.49
CA THR A 205 3.14 -0.89 -8.89
C THR A 205 4.49 -1.51 -9.28
N THR A 206 5.35 -0.74 -9.95
CA THR A 206 6.69 -1.19 -10.36
C THR A 206 7.56 -1.44 -9.14
N THR A 207 7.56 -0.53 -8.17
CA THR A 207 8.27 -0.68 -6.89
C THR A 207 7.75 -1.92 -6.14
N MET A 208 6.43 -2.08 -5.99
CA MET A 208 5.84 -3.26 -5.34
C MET A 208 6.26 -4.58 -6.00
N LYS A 209 6.34 -4.62 -7.34
CA LYS A 209 6.82 -5.81 -8.07
C LYS A 209 8.30 -6.10 -7.83
N MET A 210 9.14 -5.09 -7.63
CA MET A 210 10.53 -5.30 -7.22
C MET A 210 10.61 -5.86 -5.80
N LEU A 211 9.88 -5.29 -4.85
CA LEU A 211 9.84 -5.77 -3.45
C LEU A 211 9.35 -7.22 -3.32
N THR A 212 8.53 -7.68 -4.25
CA THR A 212 8.01 -9.06 -4.27
C THR A 212 8.82 -10.03 -5.11
N GLY A 213 9.93 -9.59 -5.69
CA GLY A 213 10.77 -10.41 -6.57
C GLY A 213 10.16 -10.72 -7.94
N LEU A 214 9.01 -10.10 -8.29
CA LEU A 214 8.38 -10.26 -9.61
C LEU A 214 9.11 -9.49 -10.71
N LEU A 215 9.87 -8.46 -10.34
CA LEU A 215 10.77 -7.72 -11.22
C LEU A 215 12.13 -7.60 -10.54
N THR A 216 13.19 -7.90 -11.28
CA THR A 216 14.56 -7.67 -10.81
C THR A 216 14.92 -6.20 -11.02
N PRO A 217 15.37 -5.45 -10.00
CA PRO A 217 15.84 -4.09 -10.18
C PRO A 217 17.05 -4.05 -11.13
N THR A 218 17.20 -2.96 -11.84
CA THR A 218 18.39 -2.71 -12.69
C THR A 218 19.60 -2.36 -11.82
N GLU A 219 19.35 -1.64 -10.69
CA GLU A 219 20.33 -1.25 -9.68
C GLU A 219 19.65 -1.29 -8.30
N GLY A 220 20.43 -1.52 -7.24
CA GLY A 220 19.93 -1.60 -5.86
C GLY A 220 19.47 -3.00 -5.46
N GLU A 221 19.05 -3.14 -4.20
CA GLU A 221 18.63 -4.41 -3.59
C GLU A 221 17.43 -4.26 -2.65
N VAL A 222 16.78 -5.42 -2.35
CA VAL A 222 15.65 -5.55 -1.43
C VAL A 222 15.93 -6.63 -0.41
#